data_0d1479e29a4955a6f8a200ecea7b3501
#
_entry.id   0d1479e29a4955a6f8a200ecea7b3501
#
_cell.length_a   1.000
_cell.length_b   1.000
_cell.length_c   1.000
_cell.angle_alpha   90.00
_cell.angle_beta   90.00
_cell.angle_gamma   90.00
#
_symmetry.space_group_name_H-M   'P 1'
#
loop_
_entity.id
_entity.type
_entity.pdbx_description
1 polymer ?
#
loop_
_entity_poly.entity_id
_entity_poly.type
_entity_poly.pdbx_seq_one_letter_code
_entity_poly.pdbx_strand_id
1 'polypeptide(L)'
;MNAVAEKFEQFEWLTKGITAKSPQFGDEGHSTGVKPLDYQDRLGAIASMETQLEKSITSVIVFGEKSEIDYRYIQAHLAAIFNTNAGLDGKREPEKIKIKELADLISRMVIDFSLNPDLENNFTKQGRLYYAGIRTWQMTLKAYDCTWKQYEKLLVLALESSIDRASKAIEKYRKNTYRDAKI
;
A
#
# COMPACT_ATOMS: atom_id res chain seq x y z
N MET A 1 -19.51 -3.00 10.46
CA MET A 1 -18.82 -2.78 9.16
C MET A 1 -17.33 -3.00 9.37
N ASN A 2 -16.68 -3.71 8.45
CA ASN A 2 -15.28 -4.10 8.63
C ASN A 2 -14.39 -2.90 8.33
N ALA A 3 -13.59 -2.42 9.28
CA ALA A 3 -12.69 -1.27 9.12
C ALA A 3 -11.73 -1.41 7.90
N VAL A 4 -11.42 -2.65 7.52
CA VAL A 4 -10.63 -2.97 6.31
C VAL A 4 -11.38 -2.63 5.03
N ALA A 5 -12.69 -2.91 4.96
CA ALA A 5 -13.50 -2.59 3.78
C ALA A 5 -13.64 -1.07 3.57
N GLU A 6 -13.81 -0.31 4.65
CA GLU A 6 -13.86 1.16 4.62
C GLU A 6 -12.52 1.77 4.14
N LYS A 7 -11.40 1.20 4.57
CA LYS A 7 -10.05 1.68 4.22
C LYS A 7 -9.78 1.64 2.71
N PHE A 8 -10.28 0.60 2.02
CA PHE A 8 -10.03 0.40 0.59
C PHE A 8 -11.21 0.77 -0.32
N GLU A 9 -12.33 1.27 0.22
CA GLU A 9 -13.53 1.61 -0.55
C GLU A 9 -13.23 2.58 -1.71
N GLN A 10 -12.43 3.62 -1.47
CA GLN A 10 -12.12 4.60 -2.49
C GLN A 10 -11.23 4.02 -3.61
N PHE A 11 -10.37 3.06 -3.27
CA PHE A 11 -9.55 2.37 -4.27
C PHE A 11 -10.38 1.42 -5.15
N GLU A 12 -11.44 0.81 -4.60
CA GLU A 12 -12.38 0.02 -5.40
C GLU A 12 -13.03 0.83 -6.52
N TRP A 13 -13.32 2.11 -6.25
CA TRP A 13 -13.85 3.01 -7.26
C TRP A 13 -12.89 3.15 -8.46
N LEU A 14 -11.58 3.22 -8.21
CA LEU A 14 -10.58 3.20 -9.27
C LEU A 14 -10.51 1.85 -9.99
N THR A 15 -10.63 0.76 -9.26
CA THR A 15 -10.48 -0.61 -9.79
C THR A 15 -11.67 -1.03 -10.65
N LYS A 16 -12.92 -0.72 -10.23
CA LYS A 16 -14.17 -1.14 -10.89
C LYS A 16 -14.30 -0.72 -12.35
N GLY A 17 -13.57 0.20 -12.82
CA GLY A 17 -13.62 0.56 -14.19
C GLY A 17 -12.40 0.11 -15.01
N ILE A 18 -11.39 -0.57 -14.41
CA ILE A 18 -10.28 -1.20 -15.15
C ILE A 18 -10.77 -2.49 -15.81
N THR A 19 -11.75 -3.16 -15.22
CA THR A 19 -12.53 -4.22 -15.86
C THR A 19 -13.52 -3.59 -16.84
N ALA A 20 -13.03 -2.92 -17.88
CA ALA A 20 -13.87 -2.43 -18.95
C ALA A 20 -14.61 -3.62 -19.55
N LYS A 21 -15.92 -3.67 -19.35
CA LYS A 21 -16.79 -4.45 -20.22
C LYS A 21 -16.50 -3.97 -21.64
N SER A 22 -16.24 -4.90 -22.54
CA SER A 22 -16.18 -4.60 -23.99
C SER A 22 -17.34 -3.67 -24.34
N PRO A 23 -17.13 -2.63 -25.15
CA PRO A 23 -18.22 -1.77 -25.56
C PRO A 23 -19.30 -2.64 -26.20
N GLN A 24 -20.46 -2.72 -25.56
CA GLN A 24 -21.65 -3.32 -26.17
C GLN A 24 -22.10 -2.32 -27.24
N PHE A 25 -21.73 -2.57 -28.48
CA PHE A 25 -22.32 -1.94 -29.64
C PHE A 25 -23.71 -2.56 -29.85
N GLY A 26 -24.74 -1.92 -29.38
CA GLY A 26 -26.13 -2.31 -29.60
C GLY A 26 -26.92 -2.41 -28.31
N ASP A 27 -27.59 -1.43 -27.98
CA ASP A 27 -29.00 -1.24 -27.64
C ASP A 27 -29.20 0.13 -27.00
N GLU A 28 -30.34 0.76 -27.33
CA GLU A 28 -30.72 2.08 -26.89
C GLU A 28 -30.97 2.10 -25.35
N GLY A 29 -29.86 2.01 -24.59
CA GLY A 29 -29.87 2.24 -23.16
C GLY A 29 -30.02 3.72 -22.89
N HIS A 30 -31.11 4.11 -22.24
CA HIS A 30 -31.29 5.46 -21.72
C HIS A 30 -30.05 5.88 -20.95
N SER A 31 -29.32 6.86 -21.49
CA SER A 31 -28.16 7.46 -20.82
C SER A 31 -28.60 7.98 -19.45
N THR A 32 -28.05 7.47 -18.38
CA THR A 32 -28.27 7.97 -17.02
C THR A 32 -27.60 9.33 -16.80
N GLY A 33 -27.04 9.96 -17.85
CA GLY A 33 -26.39 11.27 -17.78
C GLY A 33 -25.03 11.27 -17.05
N VAL A 34 -24.61 10.15 -16.50
CA VAL A 34 -23.31 10.04 -15.82
C VAL A 34 -22.29 9.47 -16.80
N LYS A 35 -21.33 10.29 -17.22
CA LYS A 35 -20.19 9.83 -18.03
C LYS A 35 -19.51 8.65 -17.33
N PRO A 36 -19.35 7.49 -17.98
CA PRO A 36 -18.58 6.40 -17.40
C PRO A 36 -17.13 6.88 -17.19
N LEU A 37 -16.55 6.51 -16.07
CA LEU A 37 -15.15 6.79 -15.74
C LEU A 37 -14.24 6.25 -16.84
N ASP A 38 -13.48 7.18 -17.42
CA ASP A 38 -12.44 6.87 -18.38
C ASP A 38 -11.13 6.48 -17.65
N TYR A 39 -10.26 5.76 -18.35
CA TYR A 39 -8.90 5.48 -17.90
C TYR A 39 -8.14 6.77 -17.56
N GLN A 40 -8.37 7.85 -18.27
CA GLN A 40 -7.79 9.17 -18.01
C GLN A 40 -8.24 9.75 -16.66
N ASP A 41 -9.50 9.58 -16.29
CA ASP A 41 -10.01 10.04 -15.00
C ASP A 41 -9.30 9.36 -13.82
N ARG A 42 -8.91 8.10 -13.99
CA ARG A 42 -8.17 7.35 -12.97
C ARG A 42 -6.72 7.78 -12.87
N LEU A 43 -6.07 7.93 -14.01
CA LEU A 43 -4.73 8.49 -14.04
C LEU A 43 -4.71 9.90 -13.45
N GLY A 44 -5.78 10.69 -13.68
CA GLY A 44 -5.98 11.99 -13.08
C GLY A 44 -6.07 11.94 -11.56
N ALA A 45 -6.80 10.97 -11.00
CA ALA A 45 -6.87 10.78 -9.55
C ALA A 45 -5.50 10.44 -8.95
N ILE A 46 -4.73 9.53 -9.58
CA ILE A 46 -3.38 9.20 -9.13
C ILE A 46 -2.44 10.40 -9.30
N ALA A 47 -2.53 11.13 -10.41
CA ALA A 47 -1.70 12.30 -10.67
C ALA A 47 -1.94 13.44 -9.66
N SER A 48 -3.17 13.55 -9.14
CA SER A 48 -3.56 14.58 -8.15
C SER A 48 -2.98 14.38 -6.75
N MET A 49 -2.40 13.21 -6.47
CA MET A 49 -1.77 12.93 -5.18
C MET A 49 -0.50 13.74 -4.97
N GLU A 50 -0.23 14.15 -3.73
CA GLU A 50 0.87 15.05 -3.41
C GLU A 50 2.23 14.36 -3.45
N THR A 51 2.31 13.12 -2.93
CA THR A 51 3.60 12.42 -2.80
C THR A 51 3.71 11.23 -3.76
N GLN A 52 4.96 10.93 -4.14
CA GLN A 52 5.23 9.74 -4.94
C GLN A 52 4.86 8.45 -4.20
N LEU A 53 4.98 8.44 -2.87
CA LEU A 53 4.61 7.27 -2.07
C LEU A 53 3.10 6.98 -2.19
N GLU A 54 2.24 8.00 -2.10
CA GLU A 54 0.79 7.86 -2.30
C GLU A 54 0.46 7.34 -3.70
N LYS A 55 1.11 7.89 -4.73
CA LYS A 55 0.95 7.44 -6.13
C LYS A 55 1.31 5.97 -6.29
N SER A 56 2.48 5.59 -5.77
CA SER A 56 2.97 4.21 -5.87
C SER A 56 2.10 3.22 -5.09
N ILE A 57 1.64 3.59 -3.87
CA ILE A 57 0.70 2.77 -3.10
C ILE A 57 -0.59 2.57 -3.88
N THR A 58 -1.15 3.64 -4.44
CA THR A 58 -2.37 3.55 -5.24
C THR A 58 -2.18 2.68 -6.48
N SER A 59 -1.06 2.83 -7.18
CA SER A 59 -0.72 1.99 -8.33
C SER A 59 -0.67 0.51 -7.95
N VAL A 60 -0.04 0.16 -6.83
CA VAL A 60 0.04 -1.23 -6.36
C VAL A 60 -1.33 -1.79 -6.00
N ILE A 61 -2.18 -1.01 -5.30
CA ILE A 61 -3.52 -1.46 -4.93
C ILE A 61 -4.40 -1.65 -6.17
N VAL A 62 -4.30 -0.75 -7.15
CA VAL A 62 -5.19 -0.72 -8.33
C VAL A 62 -4.74 -1.68 -9.43
N PHE A 63 -3.44 -1.76 -9.69
CA PHE A 63 -2.88 -2.51 -10.82
C PHE A 63 -2.22 -3.85 -10.41
N GLY A 64 -2.01 -4.07 -9.11
CA GLY A 64 -1.46 -5.31 -8.57
C GLY A 64 -0.07 -5.65 -9.13
N GLU A 65 0.09 -6.87 -9.61
CA GLU A 65 1.37 -7.40 -10.11
C GLU A 65 2.01 -6.57 -11.24
N LYS A 66 1.23 -5.78 -11.98
CA LYS A 66 1.74 -4.91 -13.03
C LYS A 66 2.52 -3.70 -12.50
N SER A 67 2.46 -3.44 -11.21
CA SER A 67 3.10 -2.28 -10.54
C SER A 67 4.36 -2.67 -9.77
N GLU A 68 5.17 -3.59 -10.30
CA GLU A 68 6.40 -4.05 -9.64
C GLU A 68 7.38 -2.91 -9.32
N ILE A 69 7.49 -1.92 -10.20
CA ILE A 69 8.36 -0.75 -9.99
C ILE A 69 7.86 0.07 -8.80
N ASP A 70 6.56 0.30 -8.71
CA ASP A 70 5.94 1.02 -7.60
C ASP A 70 6.08 0.25 -6.29
N TYR A 71 5.90 -1.06 -6.30
CA TYR A 71 6.12 -1.91 -5.13
C TYR A 71 7.56 -1.80 -4.62
N ARG A 72 8.54 -1.88 -5.51
CA ARG A 72 9.96 -1.70 -5.16
C ARG A 72 10.26 -0.31 -4.63
N TYR A 73 9.61 0.73 -5.17
CA TYR A 73 9.75 2.09 -4.66
C TYR A 73 9.23 2.19 -3.22
N ILE A 74 8.04 1.64 -2.92
CA ILE A 74 7.47 1.62 -1.56
C ILE A 74 8.42 0.88 -0.62
N GLN A 75 8.90 -0.30 -1.01
CA GLN A 75 9.84 -1.09 -0.20
C GLN A 75 11.12 -0.32 0.10
N ALA A 76 11.74 0.29 -0.90
CA ALA A 76 12.96 1.08 -0.72
C ALA A 76 12.73 2.30 0.19
N HIS A 77 11.58 2.98 0.05
CA HIS A 77 11.20 4.12 0.87
C HIS A 77 11.04 3.71 2.35
N LEU A 78 10.31 2.64 2.63
CA LEU A 78 10.15 2.10 3.98
C LEU A 78 11.49 1.62 4.57
N ALA A 79 12.30 0.92 3.78
CA ALA A 79 13.63 0.49 4.21
C ALA A 79 14.55 1.68 4.56
N ALA A 80 14.45 2.78 3.82
CA ALA A 80 15.17 4.02 4.14
C ALA A 80 14.71 4.60 5.50
N ILE A 81 13.39 4.63 5.78
CA ILE A 81 12.86 5.05 7.08
C ILE A 81 13.41 4.17 8.20
N PHE A 82 13.38 2.85 8.03
CA PHE A 82 13.92 1.90 9.01
C PHE A 82 15.40 2.16 9.28
N ASN A 83 16.23 2.20 8.24
CA ASN A 83 17.67 2.39 8.35
C ASN A 83 18.04 3.72 9.00
N THR A 84 17.35 4.81 8.62
CA THR A 84 17.59 6.14 9.18
C THR A 84 17.29 6.16 10.68
N ASN A 85 16.14 5.62 11.10
CA ASN A 85 15.77 5.63 12.51
C ASN A 85 16.65 4.68 13.34
N ALA A 86 16.99 3.49 12.82
CA ALA A 86 17.92 2.58 13.49
C ALA A 86 19.32 3.21 13.66
N GLY A 87 19.77 3.98 12.65
CA GLY A 87 21.02 4.73 12.71
C GLY A 87 20.98 5.87 13.73
N LEU A 88 19.91 6.66 13.77
CA LEU A 88 19.71 7.73 14.76
C LEU A 88 19.69 7.20 16.20
N ASP A 89 19.08 6.03 16.41
CA ASP A 89 19.06 5.36 17.70
C ASP A 89 20.38 4.65 18.06
N GLY A 90 21.39 4.71 17.21
CA GLY A 90 22.70 4.08 17.41
C GLY A 90 22.61 2.55 17.51
N LYS A 91 21.66 1.90 16.83
CA LYS A 91 21.49 0.44 16.91
C LYS A 91 22.70 -0.27 16.32
N ARG A 92 23.19 -1.26 17.06
CA ARG A 92 24.28 -2.12 16.58
C ARG A 92 23.74 -3.14 15.57
N GLU A 93 24.54 -3.41 14.57
CA GLU A 93 24.25 -4.45 13.58
C GLU A 93 24.18 -5.82 14.25
N PRO A 94 23.13 -6.62 13.99
CA PRO A 94 23.06 -7.99 14.50
C PRO A 94 24.18 -8.85 13.85
N GLU A 95 24.68 -9.85 14.59
CA GLU A 95 25.83 -10.67 14.14
C GLU A 95 25.60 -11.42 12.81
N LYS A 96 24.33 -11.80 12.53
CA LYS A 96 24.00 -12.75 11.46
C LYS A 96 23.09 -12.17 10.35
N ILE A 97 22.75 -10.90 10.45
CA ILE A 97 21.94 -10.21 9.44
C ILE A 97 22.27 -8.72 9.47
N LYS A 98 22.53 -8.13 8.33
CA LYS A 98 22.80 -6.68 8.23
C LYS A 98 21.51 -5.88 8.46
N ILE A 99 21.64 -4.70 9.08
CA ILE A 99 20.48 -3.81 9.32
C ILE A 99 19.77 -3.47 7.99
N LYS A 100 20.54 -3.22 6.93
CA LYS A 100 19.97 -2.95 5.61
C LYS A 100 19.13 -4.12 5.07
N GLU A 101 19.64 -5.34 5.18
CA GLU A 101 18.90 -6.54 4.77
C GLU A 101 17.65 -6.75 5.64
N LEU A 102 17.77 -6.54 6.96
CA LEU A 102 16.64 -6.60 7.87
C LEU A 102 15.57 -5.58 7.50
N ALA A 103 15.97 -4.34 7.18
CA ALA A 103 15.07 -3.28 6.75
C ALA A 103 14.29 -3.66 5.48
N ASP A 104 14.97 -4.21 4.47
CA ASP A 104 14.35 -4.64 3.22
C ASP A 104 13.33 -5.78 3.46
N LEU A 105 13.68 -6.77 4.29
CA LEU A 105 12.82 -7.89 4.61
C LEU A 105 11.58 -7.48 5.40
N ILE A 106 11.74 -6.61 6.41
CA ILE A 106 10.63 -6.10 7.22
C ILE A 106 9.74 -5.17 6.40
N SER A 107 10.31 -4.32 5.55
CA SER A 107 9.53 -3.44 4.67
C SER A 107 8.63 -4.22 3.73
N ARG A 108 9.13 -5.31 3.11
CA ARG A 108 8.31 -6.21 2.29
C ARG A 108 7.16 -6.81 3.10
N MET A 109 7.45 -7.36 4.27
CA MET A 109 6.42 -7.95 5.14
C MET A 109 5.35 -6.93 5.53
N VAL A 110 5.75 -5.70 5.87
CA VAL A 110 4.82 -4.63 6.24
C VAL A 110 3.91 -4.26 5.06
N ILE A 111 4.45 -4.15 3.85
CA ILE A 111 3.63 -3.88 2.66
C ILE A 111 2.61 -5.00 2.45
N ASP A 112 3.06 -6.26 2.43
CA ASP A 112 2.21 -7.40 2.14
C ASP A 112 1.07 -7.54 3.15
N PHE A 113 1.34 -7.34 4.45
CA PHE A 113 0.33 -7.45 5.51
C PHE A 113 -0.58 -6.22 5.59
N SER A 114 -0.07 -5.03 5.35
CA SER A 114 -0.91 -3.81 5.35
C SER A 114 -1.87 -3.77 4.16
N LEU A 115 -1.47 -4.31 3.01
CA LEU A 115 -2.33 -4.39 1.83
C LEU A 115 -3.26 -5.61 1.85
N ASN A 116 -2.89 -6.66 2.59
CA ASN A 116 -3.66 -7.89 2.73
C ASN A 116 -3.80 -8.30 4.21
N PRO A 117 -4.65 -7.61 4.98
CA PRO A 117 -4.81 -7.90 6.43
C PRO A 117 -5.23 -9.33 6.74
N ASP A 118 -6.00 -9.96 5.86
CA ASP A 118 -6.39 -11.37 6.02
C ASP A 118 -5.18 -12.32 5.93
N LEU A 119 -4.17 -11.94 5.16
CA LEU A 119 -2.92 -12.70 5.09
C LEU A 119 -2.20 -12.68 6.46
N GLU A 120 -2.14 -11.51 7.12
CA GLU A 120 -1.48 -11.36 8.43
C GLU A 120 -2.11 -12.26 9.48
N ASN A 121 -3.44 -12.39 9.49
CA ASN A 121 -4.20 -13.17 10.46
C ASN A 121 -3.84 -14.66 10.42
N ASN A 122 -3.26 -15.16 9.34
CA ASN A 122 -2.86 -16.55 9.19
C ASN A 122 -1.50 -16.87 9.83
N PHE A 123 -0.77 -15.86 10.34
CA PHE A 123 0.57 -16.05 10.87
C PHE A 123 0.66 -15.81 12.37
N THR A 124 1.38 -16.70 13.07
CA THR A 124 1.86 -16.45 14.43
C THR A 124 2.98 -15.40 14.39
N LYS A 125 3.33 -14.82 15.55
CA LYS A 125 4.45 -13.84 15.62
C LYS A 125 5.75 -14.39 15.05
N GLN A 126 6.09 -15.65 15.33
CA GLN A 126 7.28 -16.30 14.75
C GLN A 126 7.09 -16.58 13.26
N GLY A 127 5.89 -16.95 12.83
CA GLY A 127 5.53 -17.18 11.44
C GLY A 127 5.69 -15.93 10.59
N ARG A 128 5.40 -14.75 11.13
CA ARG A 128 5.59 -13.45 10.44
C ARG A 128 7.07 -13.20 10.12
N LEU A 129 7.97 -13.43 11.07
CA LEU A 129 9.41 -13.31 10.82
C LEU A 129 9.88 -14.31 9.76
N TYR A 130 9.35 -15.54 9.82
CA TYR A 130 9.66 -16.55 8.83
C TYR A 130 9.16 -16.17 7.44
N TYR A 131 7.94 -15.60 7.34
CA TYR A 131 7.40 -15.04 6.10
C TYR A 131 8.29 -13.92 5.54
N ALA A 132 8.76 -13.03 6.40
CA ALA A 132 9.71 -11.98 6.00
C ALA A 132 11.03 -12.55 5.44
N GLY A 133 11.36 -13.80 5.75
CA GLY A 133 12.63 -14.44 5.40
C GLY A 133 13.67 -14.46 6.52
N ILE A 134 13.29 -14.01 7.71
CA ILE A 134 14.17 -13.98 8.90
C ILE A 134 14.10 -15.32 9.59
N ARG A 135 15.21 -16.04 9.60
CA ARG A 135 15.33 -17.34 10.24
C ARG A 135 15.70 -17.22 11.73
N THR A 136 15.27 -18.18 12.54
CA THR A 136 15.54 -18.20 13.99
C THR A 136 17.03 -18.17 14.33
N TRP A 137 17.87 -18.73 13.47
CA TRP A 137 19.33 -18.69 13.62
C TRP A 137 19.95 -17.31 13.31
N GLN A 138 19.25 -16.46 12.51
CA GLN A 138 19.65 -15.08 12.24
C GLN A 138 19.20 -14.15 13.36
N MET A 139 17.97 -14.34 13.84
CA MET A 139 17.38 -13.49 14.89
C MET A 139 16.29 -14.25 15.64
N THR A 140 16.36 -14.26 16.98
CA THR A 140 15.28 -14.81 17.80
C THR A 140 14.10 -13.85 17.88
N LEU A 141 12.88 -14.37 18.08
CA LEU A 141 11.69 -13.55 18.26
C LEU A 141 11.85 -12.54 19.42
N LYS A 142 12.47 -12.96 20.53
CA LYS A 142 12.74 -12.09 21.69
C LYS A 142 13.66 -10.92 21.31
N ALA A 143 14.74 -11.16 20.57
CA ALA A 143 15.66 -10.11 20.12
C ALA A 143 14.96 -9.14 19.17
N TYR A 144 14.11 -9.67 18.28
CA TYR A 144 13.30 -8.87 17.39
C TYR A 144 12.31 -7.98 18.16
N ASP A 145 11.49 -8.56 19.02
CA ASP A 145 10.46 -7.83 19.79
C ASP A 145 11.07 -6.73 20.67
N CYS A 146 12.24 -6.99 21.28
CA CYS A 146 12.89 -6.01 22.15
C CYS A 146 13.56 -4.85 21.41
N THR A 147 14.06 -5.08 20.19
CA THR A 147 14.95 -4.11 19.53
C THR A 147 14.35 -3.55 18.25
N TRP A 148 13.75 -4.40 17.40
CA TRP A 148 13.41 -4.06 16.03
C TRP A 148 11.93 -3.81 15.78
N LYS A 149 11.06 -4.37 16.61
CA LYS A 149 9.61 -4.25 16.44
C LYS A 149 9.10 -2.80 16.47
N GLN A 150 9.79 -1.91 17.16
CA GLN A 150 9.44 -0.47 17.15
C GLN A 150 9.55 0.13 15.74
N TYR A 151 10.53 -0.30 14.94
CA TYR A 151 10.69 0.16 13.56
C TYR A 151 9.64 -0.44 12.63
N GLU A 152 9.28 -1.74 12.82
CA GLU A 152 8.13 -2.33 12.12
C GLU A 152 6.88 -1.47 12.33
N LYS A 153 6.56 -1.12 13.58
CA LYS A 153 5.40 -0.26 13.90
C LYS A 153 5.49 1.11 13.22
N LEU A 154 6.68 1.69 13.18
CA LEU A 154 6.91 2.96 12.49
C LEU A 154 6.61 2.85 10.99
N LEU A 155 7.04 1.76 10.35
CA LEU A 155 6.76 1.51 8.93
C LEU A 155 5.25 1.32 8.68
N VAL A 156 4.55 0.57 9.55
CA VAL A 156 3.09 0.39 9.48
C VAL A 156 2.40 1.75 9.55
N LEU A 157 2.74 2.60 10.52
CA LEU A 157 2.16 3.93 10.66
C LEU A 157 2.43 4.82 9.43
N ALA A 158 3.65 4.79 8.89
CA ALA A 158 4.02 5.55 7.70
C ALA A 158 3.20 5.11 6.47
N LEU A 159 3.05 3.81 6.28
CA LEU A 159 2.29 3.23 5.18
C LEU A 159 0.79 3.51 5.32
N GLU A 160 0.22 3.29 6.49
CA GLU A 160 -1.21 3.54 6.77
C GLU A 160 -1.57 5.01 6.61
N SER A 161 -0.74 5.92 7.14
CA SER A 161 -0.94 7.36 6.93
C SER A 161 -0.93 7.74 5.45
N SER A 162 -0.09 7.09 4.64
CA SER A 162 -0.02 7.35 3.20
C SER A 162 -1.22 6.76 2.44
N ILE A 163 -1.72 5.59 2.86
CA ILE A 163 -2.96 5.00 2.34
C ILE A 163 -4.15 5.94 2.62
N ASP A 164 -4.24 6.47 3.84
CA ASP A 164 -5.32 7.38 4.23
C ASP A 164 -5.29 8.69 3.42
N ARG A 165 -4.10 9.25 3.19
CA ARG A 165 -3.95 10.43 2.32
C ARG A 165 -4.33 10.15 0.88
N ALA A 166 -3.90 9.01 0.34
CA ALA A 166 -4.28 8.58 -1.00
C ALA A 166 -5.80 8.39 -1.14
N SER A 167 -6.45 7.73 -0.16
CA SER A 167 -7.90 7.55 -0.09
C SER A 167 -8.64 8.89 -0.12
N LYS A 168 -8.20 9.87 0.69
CA LYS A 168 -8.78 11.22 0.71
C LYS A 168 -8.57 11.97 -0.61
N ALA A 169 -7.42 11.81 -1.26
CA ALA A 169 -7.15 12.40 -2.57
C ALA A 169 -8.09 11.83 -3.64
N ILE A 170 -8.31 10.51 -3.64
CA ILE A 170 -9.25 9.85 -4.55
C ILE A 170 -10.68 10.35 -4.30
N GLU A 171 -11.11 10.41 -3.05
CA GLU A 171 -12.44 10.91 -2.67
C GLU A 171 -12.67 12.35 -3.14
N LYS A 172 -11.69 13.22 -2.91
CA LYS A 172 -11.74 14.62 -3.37
C LYS A 172 -11.82 14.71 -4.89
N TYR A 173 -10.98 13.96 -5.60
CA TYR A 173 -11.00 13.91 -7.06
C TYR A 173 -12.35 13.43 -7.59
N ARG A 174 -12.87 12.33 -7.04
CA ARG A 174 -14.16 11.76 -7.37
C ARG A 174 -15.28 12.79 -7.21
N LYS A 175 -15.34 13.49 -6.06
CA LYS A 175 -16.38 14.52 -5.80
C LYS A 175 -16.32 15.66 -6.81
N ASN A 176 -15.11 16.09 -7.21
CA ASN A 176 -14.95 17.15 -8.19
C ASN A 176 -15.40 16.70 -9.59
N THR A 177 -14.97 15.52 -10.05
CA THR A 177 -15.35 14.97 -11.34
C THR A 177 -16.88 14.83 -11.49
N TYR A 178 -17.56 14.35 -10.43
CA TYR A 178 -19.03 14.24 -10.48
C TYR A 178 -19.76 15.58 -10.36
N ARG A 179 -19.17 16.57 -9.72
CA ARG A 179 -19.74 17.92 -9.67
C ARG A 179 -19.70 18.59 -11.04
N ASP A 180 -18.56 18.45 -11.73
CA ASP A 180 -18.34 19.05 -13.05
C ASP A 180 -19.18 18.35 -14.14
N ALA A 181 -19.54 17.07 -13.94
CA ALA A 181 -20.44 16.33 -14.83
C ALA A 181 -21.93 16.69 -14.70
N LYS A 182 -22.32 17.51 -13.69
CA LYS A 182 -23.70 17.94 -13.45
C LYS A 182 -24.02 19.33 -14.00
N ILE A 183 -23.04 19.99 -14.63
CA ILE A 183 -23.18 21.28 -15.31
C ILE A 183 -23.36 21.02 -16.82
#